data_9946f5a35649b46e5916fba8448709cf
#
_entry.id   9946f5a35649b46e5916fba8448709cf
#
_cell.length_a   1.000
_cell.length_b   1.000
_cell.length_c   1.000
_cell.angle_alpha   90.00
_cell.angle_beta   90.00
_cell.angle_gamma   90.00
#
_symmetry.space_group_name_H-M   'P 1'
#
loop_
_entity.id
_entity.type
_entity.pdbx_description
1 polymer ?
#
loop_
_entity_poly.entity_id
_entity_poly.type
_entity_poly.pdbx_seq_one_letter_code
_entity_poly.pdbx_strand_id
1 'polypeptide(L)'
;MNKKISNLIVTSWMFLVTVPFLLGEIKIIPMDQQTSMKWGKLSEGNGIRKVESTEAEYNSHNRHGPITYYHVPFSKGTFSLSWKHDLTKKVVLVFETEVNGKPSHLFKVFINGTPAKNSTKSDVISFVTYKSIPGSKKKKVNVTTEKYHAEVGEWHETSVTLSDDLATIRIDDRTFTIRDESLRNKVIKCGINHKWGTLETKDVIIVKN
;
A
#
# COMPACT_ATOMS: atom_id res chain seq x y z
N MET A 1 62.80 33.12 26.77
CA MET A 1 62.39 31.82 26.23
C MET A 1 60.97 31.99 25.70
N ASN A 2 60.80 32.31 24.39
CA ASN A 2 59.47 32.54 23.79
C ASN A 2 59.05 31.28 23.01
N LYS A 3 58.00 30.60 23.49
CA LYS A 3 57.36 29.51 22.76
C LYS A 3 56.36 30.08 21.71
N LYS A 4 56.65 29.92 20.43
CA LYS A 4 55.72 30.14 19.35
C LYS A 4 54.72 28.98 19.32
N ILE A 5 53.43 29.28 19.47
CA ILE A 5 52.34 28.35 19.24
C ILE A 5 51.94 28.49 17.77
N SER A 6 52.14 27.40 17.03
CA SER A 6 51.73 27.29 15.62
C SER A 6 50.28 26.83 15.57
N ASN A 7 49.38 27.70 15.09
CA ASN A 7 47.99 27.36 14.85
C ASN A 7 47.88 26.61 13.54
N LEU A 8 47.57 25.30 13.61
CA LEU A 8 47.23 24.49 12.44
C LEU A 8 45.76 24.67 12.11
N ILE A 9 45.47 25.41 11.02
CA ILE A 9 44.10 25.56 10.50
C ILE A 9 43.83 24.32 9.63
N VAL A 10 43.01 23.41 10.15
CA VAL A 10 42.46 22.28 9.38
C VAL A 10 41.22 22.76 8.64
N THR A 11 41.36 23.04 7.34
CA THR A 11 40.27 23.37 6.46
C THR A 11 39.57 22.05 6.04
N SER A 12 38.44 21.75 6.69
CA SER A 12 37.60 20.61 6.33
C SER A 12 36.78 20.97 5.08
N TRP A 13 37.13 20.37 3.95
CA TRP A 13 36.34 20.44 2.74
C TRP A 13 35.16 19.48 2.82
N MET A 14 33.99 20.02 3.12
CA MET A 14 32.75 19.27 3.11
C MET A 14 32.29 19.15 1.65
N PHE A 15 32.58 18.00 1.01
CA PHE A 15 32.01 17.66 -0.30
C PHE A 15 30.52 17.44 -0.13
N LEU A 16 29.71 18.42 -0.53
CA LEU A 16 28.28 18.27 -0.70
C LEU A 16 28.04 17.39 -1.94
N VAL A 17 27.89 16.09 -1.74
CA VAL A 17 27.43 15.20 -2.82
C VAL A 17 25.96 15.47 -3.01
N THR A 18 25.62 16.33 -3.97
CA THR A 18 24.26 16.47 -4.48
C THR A 18 23.92 15.23 -5.28
N VAL A 19 23.28 14.25 -4.64
CA VAL A 19 22.64 13.16 -5.35
C VAL A 19 21.44 13.77 -6.09
N PRO A 20 21.37 13.71 -7.43
CA PRO A 20 20.21 14.16 -8.16
C PRO A 20 19.07 13.21 -7.76
N PHE A 21 18.16 13.66 -6.90
CA PHE A 21 16.86 13.04 -6.76
C PHE A 21 16.17 13.20 -8.12
N LEU A 22 16.09 12.12 -8.88
CA LEU A 22 15.13 12.00 -9.96
C LEU A 22 13.74 12.05 -9.28
N LEU A 23 13.21 13.27 -9.19
CA LEU A 23 11.84 13.49 -8.74
C LEU A 23 10.93 12.85 -9.78
N GLY A 24 10.42 11.66 -9.47
CA GLY A 24 9.36 11.06 -10.26
C GLY A 24 8.13 11.96 -10.26
N GLU A 25 7.24 11.80 -11.23
CA GLU A 25 5.98 12.55 -11.30
C GLU A 25 5.15 12.27 -10.04
N ILE A 26 5.04 13.27 -9.15
CA ILE A 26 4.19 13.18 -7.95
C ILE A 26 2.76 13.49 -8.38
N LYS A 27 1.87 12.52 -8.25
CA LYS A 27 0.44 12.71 -8.46
C LYS A 27 -0.30 12.59 -7.13
N ILE A 28 -0.60 13.73 -6.53
CA ILE A 28 -1.58 13.81 -5.45
C ILE A 28 -2.95 13.57 -6.09
N ILE A 29 -3.68 12.57 -5.60
CA ILE A 29 -4.98 12.24 -6.16
C ILE A 29 -6.06 12.97 -5.36
N PRO A 30 -6.75 13.96 -5.96
CA PRO A 30 -7.96 14.52 -5.39
C PRO A 30 -8.97 13.40 -5.14
N MET A 31 -9.75 13.49 -4.06
CA MET A 31 -10.69 12.44 -3.65
C MET A 31 -11.78 12.14 -4.69
N ASP A 32 -12.06 13.05 -5.59
CA ASP A 32 -13.13 13.00 -6.59
C ASP A 32 -12.68 12.58 -7.99
N GLN A 33 -11.38 12.73 -8.32
CA GLN A 33 -10.86 12.44 -9.64
C GLN A 33 -10.08 11.12 -9.68
N GLN A 34 -10.32 10.32 -10.73
CA GLN A 34 -9.63 9.04 -10.96
C GLN A 34 -9.87 7.98 -9.88
N THR A 35 -10.94 8.12 -9.08
CA THR A 35 -11.35 7.11 -8.11
C THR A 35 -12.63 6.42 -8.54
N SER A 36 -12.80 5.18 -8.14
CA SER A 36 -14.06 4.47 -8.20
C SER A 36 -14.25 3.62 -6.95
N MET A 37 -15.48 3.48 -6.51
CA MET A 37 -15.82 2.63 -5.38
C MET A 37 -16.82 1.55 -5.83
N LYS A 38 -16.59 0.34 -5.34
CA LYS A 38 -17.56 -0.74 -5.46
C LYS A 38 -18.28 -0.89 -4.13
N TRP A 39 -19.53 -0.55 -4.09
CA TRP A 39 -20.47 -0.62 -2.98
C TRP A 39 -19.91 -0.10 -1.61
N GLY A 40 -20.74 -0.08 -0.58
CA GLY A 40 -20.48 0.51 0.71
C GLY A 40 -21.04 1.94 0.82
N LYS A 41 -21.21 2.41 2.04
CA LYS A 41 -21.67 3.79 2.30
C LYS A 41 -20.46 4.71 2.36
N LEU A 42 -20.36 5.61 1.40
CA LEU A 42 -19.29 6.61 1.30
C LEU A 42 -19.70 7.90 1.99
N SER A 43 -18.81 8.47 2.78
CA SER A 43 -18.84 9.87 3.18
C SER A 43 -17.46 10.50 3.06
N GLU A 44 -17.42 11.79 2.72
CA GLU A 44 -16.18 12.54 2.53
C GLU A 44 -16.28 13.89 3.23
N GLY A 45 -15.21 14.31 3.89
CA GLY A 45 -15.12 15.58 4.57
C GLY A 45 -13.75 15.79 5.20
N ASN A 46 -13.29 17.05 5.25
CA ASN A 46 -12.01 17.43 5.87
C ASN A 46 -10.80 16.62 5.37
N GLY A 47 -10.77 16.28 4.06
CA GLY A 47 -9.70 15.48 3.48
C GLY A 47 -9.76 13.98 3.83
N ILE A 48 -10.79 13.53 4.53
CA ILE A 48 -10.98 12.13 4.92
C ILE A 48 -12.09 11.51 4.07
N ARG A 49 -11.80 10.33 3.51
CA ARG A 49 -12.77 9.44 2.89
C ARG A 49 -13.10 8.33 3.88
N LYS A 50 -14.37 8.17 4.23
CA LYS A 50 -14.88 7.14 5.11
C LYS A 50 -15.79 6.20 4.35
N VAL A 51 -15.52 4.90 4.42
CA VAL A 51 -16.34 3.84 3.83
C VAL A 51 -16.83 2.91 4.92
N GLU A 52 -18.15 2.75 5.01
CA GLU A 52 -18.82 1.91 5.99
C GLU A 52 -19.51 0.74 5.29
N SER A 53 -19.50 -0.42 5.93
CA SER A 53 -20.21 -1.60 5.47
C SER A 53 -20.55 -2.54 6.63
N THR A 54 -21.57 -3.35 6.42
CA THR A 54 -22.03 -4.37 7.38
C THR A 54 -21.59 -5.77 6.98
N GLU A 55 -21.64 -6.70 7.92
CA GLU A 55 -21.40 -8.12 7.63
C GLU A 55 -22.44 -8.70 6.67
N ALA A 56 -23.70 -8.24 6.77
CA ALA A 56 -24.78 -8.67 5.88
C ALA A 56 -24.49 -8.25 4.42
N GLU A 57 -24.08 -7.00 4.21
CA GLU A 57 -23.70 -6.51 2.88
C GLU A 57 -22.48 -7.26 2.34
N TYR A 58 -21.47 -7.51 3.17
CA TYR A 58 -20.31 -8.30 2.77
C TYR A 58 -20.70 -9.70 2.28
N ASN A 59 -21.61 -10.37 2.98
CA ASN A 59 -22.09 -11.68 2.59
C ASN A 59 -22.93 -11.63 1.30
N SER A 60 -23.76 -10.59 1.08
CA SER A 60 -24.54 -10.40 -0.14
C SER A 60 -23.67 -10.09 -1.37
N HIS A 61 -22.47 -9.54 -1.17
CA HIS A 61 -21.50 -9.25 -2.23
C HIS A 61 -20.45 -10.36 -2.41
N ASN A 62 -20.84 -11.62 -2.24
CA ASN A 62 -20.00 -12.80 -2.42
C ASN A 62 -18.72 -12.77 -1.57
N ARG A 63 -18.79 -12.22 -0.37
CA ARG A 63 -17.67 -12.03 0.56
C ARG A 63 -16.53 -11.17 0.01
N HIS A 64 -16.86 -10.22 -0.85
CA HIS A 64 -15.94 -9.16 -1.26
C HIS A 64 -16.27 -7.89 -0.48
N GLY A 65 -15.27 -7.33 0.19
CA GLY A 65 -15.41 -6.06 0.90
C GLY A 65 -15.55 -4.86 -0.04
N PRO A 66 -16.07 -3.72 0.44
CA PRO A 66 -16.08 -2.49 -0.34
C PRO A 66 -14.64 -2.09 -0.67
N ILE A 67 -14.41 -1.62 -1.89
CA ILE A 67 -13.08 -1.25 -2.36
C ILE A 67 -13.10 0.11 -3.03
N THR A 68 -12.16 0.97 -2.65
CA THR A 68 -11.83 2.20 -3.37
C THR A 68 -10.64 1.93 -4.27
N TYR A 69 -10.79 2.16 -5.58
CA TYR A 69 -9.72 2.08 -6.57
C TYR A 69 -9.26 3.46 -7.00
N TYR A 70 -7.97 3.58 -7.23
CA TYR A 70 -7.28 4.73 -7.82
C TYR A 70 -6.76 4.32 -9.20
N HIS A 71 -7.30 4.94 -10.26
CA HIS A 71 -7.02 4.59 -11.65
C HIS A 71 -5.79 5.34 -12.17
N VAL A 72 -4.64 5.14 -11.53
CA VAL A 72 -3.36 5.73 -11.91
C VAL A 72 -2.40 4.61 -12.29
N PRO A 73 -2.15 4.39 -13.59
CA PRO A 73 -1.23 3.33 -14.02
C PRO A 73 0.24 3.73 -13.82
N PHE A 74 1.06 2.76 -13.39
CA PHE A 74 2.52 2.89 -13.30
C PHE A 74 3.20 1.52 -13.46
N SER A 75 4.48 1.53 -13.88
CA SER A 75 5.31 0.32 -13.90
C SER A 75 6.27 0.28 -12.72
N LYS A 76 6.80 1.45 -12.36
CA LYS A 76 7.59 1.67 -11.14
C LYS A 76 6.98 2.87 -10.42
N GLY A 77 6.91 2.80 -9.10
CA GLY A 77 6.31 3.90 -8.35
C GLY A 77 5.90 3.50 -6.94
N THR A 78 5.36 4.46 -6.24
CA THR A 78 4.92 4.31 -4.85
C THR A 78 3.46 4.71 -4.72
N PHE A 79 2.66 3.86 -4.11
CA PHE A 79 1.32 4.16 -3.62
C PHE A 79 1.39 4.31 -2.10
N SER A 80 1.00 5.46 -1.58
CA SER A 80 0.98 5.76 -0.15
C SER A 80 -0.34 6.38 0.29
N LEU A 81 -0.71 6.13 1.53
CA LEU A 81 -1.90 6.68 2.16
C LEU A 81 -1.81 6.54 3.68
N SER A 82 -2.59 7.37 4.39
CA SER A 82 -2.94 7.12 5.78
C SER A 82 -4.31 6.46 5.85
N TRP A 83 -4.48 5.50 6.75
CA TRP A 83 -5.75 4.80 6.95
C TRP A 83 -5.98 4.48 8.41
N LYS A 84 -7.26 4.42 8.77
CA LYS A 84 -7.73 4.06 10.11
C LYS A 84 -8.93 3.13 9.98
N HIS A 85 -8.97 2.08 10.78
CA HIS A 85 -10.10 1.16 10.78
C HIS A 85 -10.78 1.08 12.13
N ASP A 86 -12.06 0.77 12.09
CA ASP A 86 -12.86 0.45 13.26
C ASP A 86 -13.59 -0.87 12.99
N LEU A 87 -13.43 -1.83 13.93
CA LEU A 87 -14.08 -3.15 13.91
C LEU A 87 -13.88 -4.01 12.66
N THR A 88 -13.12 -3.56 11.65
CA THR A 88 -12.88 -4.40 10.47
C THR A 88 -11.95 -5.57 10.81
N LYS A 89 -12.22 -6.73 10.24
CA LYS A 89 -11.39 -7.93 10.43
C LYS A 89 -10.20 -7.98 9.48
N LYS A 90 -10.17 -7.12 8.48
CA LYS A 90 -9.11 -7.13 7.46
C LYS A 90 -9.13 -5.84 6.67
N VAL A 91 -7.96 -5.25 6.50
CA VAL A 91 -7.67 -4.22 5.53
C VAL A 91 -6.80 -4.82 4.43
N VAL A 92 -7.04 -4.46 3.17
CA VAL A 92 -6.29 -5.03 2.04
C VAL A 92 -5.91 -3.94 1.05
N LEU A 93 -4.61 -3.79 0.79
CA LEU A 93 -4.13 -3.02 -0.35
C LEU A 93 -4.11 -3.94 -1.58
N VAL A 94 -4.61 -3.43 -2.70
CA VAL A 94 -4.78 -4.20 -3.94
C VAL A 94 -4.08 -3.48 -5.08
N PHE A 95 -3.28 -4.23 -5.83
CA PHE A 95 -2.66 -3.79 -7.07
C PHE A 95 -3.13 -4.69 -8.19
N GLU A 96 -3.66 -4.11 -9.26
CA GLU A 96 -4.16 -4.86 -10.40
C GLU A 96 -3.32 -4.54 -11.65
N THR A 97 -3.13 -5.56 -12.46
CA THR A 97 -2.53 -5.52 -13.79
C THR A 97 -3.57 -5.89 -14.84
N GLU A 98 -3.20 -5.82 -16.11
CA GLU A 98 -4.01 -6.32 -17.20
C GLU A 98 -3.49 -7.66 -17.71
N VAL A 99 -4.40 -8.61 -17.93
CA VAL A 99 -4.13 -9.90 -18.55
C VAL A 99 -5.22 -10.17 -19.59
N ASN A 100 -4.82 -10.28 -20.85
CA ASN A 100 -5.75 -10.49 -21.98
C ASN A 100 -6.89 -9.44 -22.03
N GLY A 101 -6.53 -8.17 -21.87
CA GLY A 101 -7.49 -7.04 -21.90
C GLY A 101 -8.41 -6.95 -20.68
N LYS A 102 -8.15 -7.72 -19.60
CA LYS A 102 -9.00 -7.73 -18.40
C LYS A 102 -8.19 -7.45 -17.13
N PRO A 103 -8.74 -6.68 -16.17
CA PRO A 103 -8.13 -6.48 -14.87
C PRO A 103 -7.91 -7.80 -14.13
N SER A 104 -6.74 -7.90 -13.50
CA SER A 104 -6.29 -9.10 -12.83
C SER A 104 -5.42 -8.72 -11.63
N HIS A 105 -5.54 -9.45 -10.53
CA HIS A 105 -4.68 -9.21 -9.38
C HIS A 105 -3.22 -9.43 -9.73
N LEU A 106 -2.38 -8.47 -9.32
CA LEU A 106 -0.92 -8.52 -9.39
C LEU A 106 -0.32 -8.78 -8.01
N PHE A 107 -0.69 -7.93 -7.04
CA PHE A 107 -0.14 -7.95 -5.71
C PHE A 107 -1.21 -7.52 -4.69
N LYS A 108 -1.20 -8.13 -3.51
CA LYS A 108 -2.04 -7.74 -2.38
C LYS A 108 -1.27 -7.75 -1.07
N VAL A 109 -1.55 -6.78 -0.23
CA VAL A 109 -1.13 -6.75 1.17
C VAL A 109 -2.38 -6.93 2.02
N PHE A 110 -2.44 -8.04 2.76
CA PHE A 110 -3.53 -8.32 3.69
C PHE A 110 -3.10 -8.00 5.11
N ILE A 111 -3.75 -7.05 5.73
CA ILE A 111 -3.53 -6.64 7.11
C ILE A 111 -4.72 -7.13 7.91
N ASN A 112 -4.50 -8.03 8.85
CA ASN A 112 -5.57 -8.49 9.71
C ASN A 112 -5.86 -7.42 10.77
N GLY A 113 -7.09 -6.91 10.77
CA GLY A 113 -7.62 -6.02 11.80
C GLY A 113 -7.91 -6.77 13.09
N THR A 114 -8.78 -6.21 13.93
CA THR A 114 -9.17 -6.77 15.24
C THR A 114 -9.31 -8.29 15.21
N PRO A 115 -8.62 -9.03 16.09
CA PRO A 115 -8.70 -10.48 16.12
C PRO A 115 -10.15 -10.93 16.38
N ALA A 116 -10.64 -11.84 15.54
CA ALA A 116 -11.85 -12.56 15.90
C ALA A 116 -11.55 -13.34 17.19
N LYS A 117 -12.45 -13.32 18.20
CA LYS A 117 -12.37 -14.24 19.34
C LYS A 117 -12.08 -15.63 18.80
N ASN A 118 -10.97 -16.24 19.20
CA ASN A 118 -10.49 -17.58 18.78
C ASN A 118 -9.81 -17.65 17.39
N SER A 119 -9.38 -16.54 16.79
CA SER A 119 -8.56 -16.61 15.57
C SER A 119 -7.06 -16.72 15.91
N THR A 120 -6.43 -17.82 15.56
CA THR A 120 -4.96 -17.97 15.61
C THR A 120 -4.22 -17.11 14.55
N LYS A 121 -4.96 -16.39 13.69
CA LYS A 121 -4.46 -15.52 12.61
C LYS A 121 -4.62 -14.04 12.90
N SER A 122 -4.77 -13.65 14.17
CA SER A 122 -4.62 -12.27 14.60
C SER A 122 -3.15 -11.88 14.52
N ASP A 123 -2.90 -10.61 14.28
CA ASP A 123 -1.55 -10.03 14.27
C ASP A 123 -0.66 -10.54 13.14
N VAL A 124 -1.24 -10.69 11.96
CA VAL A 124 -0.54 -11.18 10.77
C VAL A 124 -0.76 -10.23 9.60
N ILE A 125 0.34 -9.90 8.91
CA ILE A 125 0.33 -9.33 7.58
C ILE A 125 0.71 -10.41 6.56
N SER A 126 0.02 -10.44 5.43
CA SER A 126 0.33 -11.39 4.36
C SER A 126 0.50 -10.64 3.04
N PHE A 127 1.54 -11.01 2.32
CA PHE A 127 1.87 -10.47 1.00
C PHE A 127 1.60 -11.56 -0.03
N VAL A 128 0.79 -11.24 -1.04
CA VAL A 128 0.34 -12.21 -2.03
C VAL A 128 0.62 -11.71 -3.42
N THR A 129 1.49 -12.40 -4.16
CA THR A 129 1.75 -12.15 -5.58
C THR A 129 0.97 -13.14 -6.45
N TYR A 130 0.57 -12.68 -7.63
CA TYR A 130 -0.24 -13.46 -8.58
C TYR A 130 0.45 -13.52 -9.93
N LYS A 131 0.88 -14.70 -10.35
CA LYS A 131 1.47 -14.93 -11.67
C LYS A 131 0.46 -15.62 -12.58
N SER A 132 0.13 -15.02 -13.69
CA SER A 132 -0.70 -15.65 -14.73
C SER A 132 0.04 -16.82 -15.36
N ILE A 133 -0.67 -17.92 -15.59
CA ILE A 133 -0.14 -19.08 -16.27
C ILE A 133 -0.63 -19.04 -17.72
N PRO A 134 0.29 -18.96 -18.73
CA PRO A 134 -0.11 -18.96 -20.14
C PRO A 134 -1.06 -20.10 -20.46
N GLY A 135 -2.12 -19.82 -21.20
CA GLY A 135 -3.13 -20.83 -21.61
C GLY A 135 -4.05 -21.33 -20.48
N SER A 136 -3.95 -20.80 -19.27
CA SER A 136 -4.77 -21.24 -18.13
C SER A 136 -5.57 -20.09 -17.50
N LYS A 137 -6.78 -20.39 -17.02
CA LYS A 137 -7.54 -19.50 -16.14
C LYS A 137 -6.99 -19.47 -14.69
N LYS A 138 -6.14 -20.43 -14.32
CA LYS A 138 -5.53 -20.53 -13.00
C LYS A 138 -4.34 -19.58 -12.92
N LYS A 139 -4.04 -19.12 -11.71
CA LYS A 139 -2.87 -18.30 -11.39
C LYS A 139 -2.00 -19.03 -10.40
N LYS A 140 -0.69 -18.89 -10.54
CA LYS A 140 0.24 -19.25 -9.46
C LYS A 140 0.16 -18.13 -8.42
N VAL A 141 0.04 -18.53 -7.15
CA VAL A 141 -0.06 -17.62 -6.01
C VAL A 141 1.09 -17.92 -5.07
N ASN A 142 1.91 -16.91 -4.76
CA ASN A 142 2.92 -17.00 -3.72
C ASN A 142 2.45 -16.17 -2.52
N VAL A 143 2.62 -16.71 -1.32
CA VAL A 143 2.19 -16.06 -0.06
C VAL A 143 3.36 -16.03 0.90
N THR A 144 3.68 -14.83 1.38
CA THR A 144 4.61 -14.59 2.48
C THR A 144 3.84 -13.98 3.64
N THR A 145 4.12 -14.39 4.87
CA THR A 145 3.38 -13.99 6.06
C THR A 145 4.35 -13.58 7.17
N GLU A 146 4.06 -12.43 7.80
CA GLU A 146 4.83 -11.85 8.89
C GLU A 146 3.92 -11.48 10.07
N LYS A 147 4.50 -11.28 11.26
CA LYS A 147 3.75 -10.76 12.40
C LYS A 147 3.58 -9.24 12.27
N TYR A 148 2.37 -8.77 12.37
CA TYR A 148 2.01 -7.36 12.40
C TYR A 148 0.61 -7.19 12.97
N HIS A 149 0.45 -6.22 13.87
CA HIS A 149 -0.84 -5.82 14.43
C HIS A 149 -1.13 -4.37 14.05
N ALA A 150 -2.33 -4.10 13.58
CA ALA A 150 -2.83 -2.74 13.34
C ALA A 150 -3.81 -2.40 14.47
N GLU A 151 -3.49 -1.36 15.23
CA GLU A 151 -4.33 -0.87 16.33
C GLU A 151 -5.66 -0.29 15.80
N VAL A 152 -6.75 -0.68 16.46
CA VAL A 152 -8.10 -0.20 16.10
C VAL A 152 -8.26 1.26 16.51
N GLY A 153 -8.77 2.08 15.61
CA GLY A 153 -9.03 3.50 15.88
C GLY A 153 -7.82 4.42 15.73
N GLU A 154 -6.63 3.85 15.48
CA GLU A 154 -5.41 4.62 15.23
C GLU A 154 -5.18 4.85 13.74
N TRP A 155 -4.50 5.95 13.40
CA TRP A 155 -4.05 6.21 12.04
C TRP A 155 -2.75 5.47 11.77
N HIS A 156 -2.76 4.71 10.67
CA HIS A 156 -1.61 3.99 10.15
C HIS A 156 -1.12 4.64 8.86
N GLU A 157 0.17 4.85 8.73
CA GLU A 157 0.79 5.30 7.48
C GLU A 157 1.30 4.11 6.71
N THR A 158 0.96 4.04 5.43
CA THR A 158 1.41 2.94 4.57
C THR A 158 1.92 3.44 3.24
N SER A 159 3.04 2.88 2.80
CA SER A 159 3.52 3.02 1.43
C SER A 159 3.91 1.66 0.85
N VAL A 160 3.61 1.49 -0.43
CA VAL A 160 4.02 0.31 -1.22
C VAL A 160 4.75 0.81 -2.46
N THR A 161 6.05 0.57 -2.49
CA THR A 161 6.91 0.89 -3.64
C THR A 161 7.12 -0.37 -4.47
N LEU A 162 6.80 -0.30 -5.76
CA LEU A 162 7.10 -1.35 -6.74
C LEU A 162 8.24 -0.88 -7.63
N SER A 163 9.28 -1.70 -7.74
CA SER A 163 10.44 -1.45 -8.60
C SER A 163 10.97 -2.78 -9.13
N ASP A 164 10.80 -2.98 -10.43
CA ASP A 164 11.14 -4.24 -11.10
C ASP A 164 10.45 -5.45 -10.45
N ASP A 165 11.19 -6.41 -9.93
CA ASP A 165 10.69 -7.61 -9.25
C ASP A 165 10.55 -7.45 -7.73
N LEU A 166 10.71 -6.23 -7.21
CA LEU A 166 10.72 -5.93 -5.78
C LEU A 166 9.53 -5.07 -5.38
N ALA A 167 8.82 -5.49 -4.33
CA ALA A 167 7.91 -4.66 -3.57
C ALA A 167 8.52 -4.34 -2.20
N THR A 168 8.61 -3.05 -1.87
CA THR A 168 8.94 -2.57 -0.53
C THR A 168 7.68 -2.00 0.11
N ILE A 169 7.27 -2.56 1.23
CA ILE A 169 6.08 -2.18 1.95
C ILE A 169 6.51 -1.56 3.29
N ARG A 170 6.11 -0.33 3.53
CA ARG A 170 6.26 0.31 4.84
C ARG A 170 4.89 0.49 5.45
N ILE A 171 4.75 0.13 6.71
CA ILE A 171 3.56 0.38 7.50
C ILE A 171 4.07 0.83 8.86
N ASP A 172 3.77 2.08 9.21
CA ASP A 172 4.29 2.77 10.40
C ASP A 172 5.83 2.66 10.45
N ASP A 173 6.39 2.09 11.50
CA ASP A 173 7.82 1.87 11.69
C ASP A 173 8.36 0.57 11.06
N ARG A 174 7.47 -0.28 10.49
CA ARG A 174 7.84 -1.57 9.94
C ARG A 174 8.10 -1.50 8.43
N THR A 175 9.10 -2.23 7.99
CA THR A 175 9.42 -2.39 6.56
C THR A 175 9.51 -3.87 6.19
N PHE A 176 8.85 -4.23 5.09
CA PHE A 176 8.84 -5.57 4.51
C PHE A 176 9.26 -5.51 3.05
N THR A 177 9.91 -6.55 2.59
CA THR A 177 10.34 -6.67 1.19
C THR A 177 9.91 -7.99 0.59
N ILE A 178 9.33 -7.95 -0.60
CA ILE A 178 8.87 -9.14 -1.33
C ILE A 178 9.48 -9.09 -2.73
N ARG A 179 10.10 -10.18 -3.13
CA ARG A 179 10.67 -10.34 -4.48
C ARG A 179 9.88 -11.37 -5.26
N ASP A 180 9.36 -10.97 -6.42
CA ASP A 180 8.63 -11.86 -7.33
C ASP A 180 8.67 -11.27 -8.75
N GLU A 181 9.03 -12.08 -9.74
CA GLU A 181 9.10 -11.64 -11.15
C GLU A 181 7.78 -11.05 -11.67
N SER A 182 6.62 -11.49 -11.15
CA SER A 182 5.32 -10.97 -11.57
C SER A 182 5.16 -9.48 -11.28
N LEU A 183 5.91 -8.92 -10.31
CA LEU A 183 5.87 -7.49 -9.96
C LEU A 183 6.40 -6.58 -11.07
N ARG A 184 7.11 -7.11 -12.08
CA ARG A 184 7.53 -6.37 -13.28
C ARG A 184 6.36 -5.92 -14.15
N ASN A 185 5.18 -6.51 -13.98
CA ASN A 185 4.00 -6.15 -14.75
C ASN A 185 3.50 -4.76 -14.34
N LYS A 186 3.00 -4.01 -15.33
CA LYS A 186 2.40 -2.70 -15.13
C LYS A 186 1.19 -2.79 -14.22
N VAL A 187 1.15 -1.96 -13.19
CA VAL A 187 -0.07 -1.69 -12.42
C VAL A 187 -1.00 -0.82 -13.26
N ILE A 188 -2.24 -1.21 -13.43
CA ILE A 188 -3.28 -0.40 -14.13
C ILE A 188 -4.12 0.41 -13.14
N LYS A 189 -4.26 -0.08 -11.92
CA LYS A 189 -4.88 0.60 -10.79
C LYS A 189 -4.46 -0.06 -9.48
N CYS A 190 -4.51 0.71 -8.42
CA CYS A 190 -4.33 0.23 -7.05
C CYS A 190 -5.53 0.64 -6.19
N GLY A 191 -5.63 0.12 -4.99
CA GLY A 191 -6.74 0.47 -4.13
C GLY A 191 -6.62 -0.10 -2.73
N ILE A 192 -7.61 0.27 -1.90
CA ILE A 192 -7.75 -0.23 -0.53
C ILE A 192 -9.16 -0.74 -0.31
N ASN A 193 -9.29 -1.86 0.37
CA ASN A 193 -10.57 -2.40 0.82
C ASN A 193 -10.51 -2.86 2.28
N HIS A 194 -11.68 -3.10 2.84
CA HIS A 194 -11.82 -3.74 4.15
C HIS A 194 -12.92 -4.80 4.09
N LYS A 195 -13.01 -5.64 5.12
CA LYS A 195 -13.98 -6.73 5.11
C LYS A 195 -15.40 -6.21 5.41
N TRP A 196 -15.62 -5.61 6.56
CA TRP A 196 -16.79 -4.84 7.00
C TRP A 196 -16.38 -3.96 8.18
N GLY A 197 -17.27 -3.10 8.68
CA GLY A 197 -16.97 -2.06 9.65
C GLY A 197 -16.70 -0.74 8.94
N THR A 198 -15.81 0.04 9.48
CA THR A 198 -15.44 1.36 8.96
C THR A 198 -13.97 1.37 8.54
N LEU A 199 -13.70 1.96 7.39
CA LEU A 199 -12.36 2.32 6.93
C LEU A 199 -12.33 3.80 6.58
N GLU A 200 -11.45 4.54 7.22
CA GLU A 200 -11.14 5.93 6.88
C GLU A 200 -9.79 5.99 6.15
N THR A 201 -9.68 6.84 5.14
CA THR A 201 -8.44 7.07 4.38
C THR A 201 -8.24 8.54 4.12
N LYS A 202 -6.98 8.98 4.08
CA LYS A 202 -6.55 10.34 3.72
C LYS A 202 -5.14 10.30 3.11
N ASP A 203 -4.67 11.46 2.64
CA ASP A 203 -3.31 11.69 2.16
C ASP A 203 -2.87 10.66 1.10
N VAL A 204 -3.77 10.37 0.15
CA VAL A 204 -3.48 9.40 -0.91
C VAL A 204 -2.57 10.00 -1.95
N ILE A 205 -1.38 9.41 -2.12
CA ILE A 205 -0.36 9.88 -3.04
C ILE A 205 0.12 8.71 -3.91
N ILE A 206 0.25 8.97 -5.21
CA ILE A 206 0.93 8.05 -6.13
C ILE A 206 2.08 8.80 -6.79
N VAL A 207 3.29 8.27 -6.61
CA VAL A 207 4.51 8.74 -7.28
C VAL A 207 4.84 7.74 -8.37
N LYS A 208 5.09 8.23 -9.59
CA LYS A 208 5.58 7.42 -10.73
C LYS A 208 7.05 7.73 -10.93
N ASN A 209 7.84 6.69 -11.11
CA ASN A 209 9.27 6.77 -11.43
C ASN A 209 9.52 6.36 -12.89
#